data_bdf2fe5970735d2c129b040a15284cd9
#
_entry.id   bdf2fe5970735d2c129b040a15284cd9
#
_cell.length_a   1.000
_cell.length_b   1.000
_cell.length_c   1.000
_cell.angle_alpha   90.00
_cell.angle_beta   90.00
_cell.angle_gamma   90.00
#
_symmetry.space_group_name_H-M   'P 1'
#
loop_
_entity.id
_entity.type
_entity.pdbx_description
1 polymer ?
#
loop_
_entity_poly.entity_id
_entity_poly.type
_entity_poly.pdbx_seq_one_letter_code
_entity_poly.pdbx_strand_id
1 'polypeptide(L)'
;MIEKYLNKITHGDCLDIMRELPDKCIELILTDPPYGEKMSRRGTIGSSNKGVIKDYGKSDWDDKIPDPIYFQEMFRVSKNQIIFGGNFMVENINKNSPCWIVWDKQNTGNYADCELAWTSFGSAIRKYSFVWNGMIQEDMKNKEIRIHPTQKPVKLMERILRDYYVKDSKGVVLDCFSGSGSVAIACYNLGIPFISVEKNLKHYEDSVKRLQDVQAQMKLFRGLL
;
A
#
# COMPACT_ATOMS: atom_id res chain seq x y z
N MET A 1 -1.86 -3.41 -23.91
CA MET A 1 -2.60 -2.48 -23.03
C MET A 1 -1.97 -2.42 -21.62
N ILE A 2 -1.83 -3.54 -20.94
CA ILE A 2 -1.25 -3.61 -19.57
C ILE A 2 0.24 -3.22 -19.54
N GLU A 3 0.99 -3.51 -20.61
CA GLU A 3 2.44 -3.31 -20.72
C GLU A 3 2.87 -1.86 -20.50
N LYS A 4 2.02 -0.89 -20.90
CA LYS A 4 2.33 0.54 -20.74
C LYS A 4 2.44 0.97 -19.27
N TYR A 5 1.81 0.21 -18.35
CA TYR A 5 1.78 0.48 -16.91
C TYR A 5 2.70 -0.43 -16.11
N LEU A 6 3.23 -1.49 -16.71
CA LEU A 6 3.93 -2.56 -16.01
C LEU A 6 5.24 -2.08 -15.37
N ASN A 7 5.46 -2.48 -14.11
CA ASN A 7 6.63 -2.16 -13.30
C ASN A 7 6.90 -0.66 -13.13
N LYS A 8 5.81 0.12 -13.06
CA LYS A 8 5.86 1.58 -12.90
C LYS A 8 4.89 2.05 -11.83
N ILE A 9 5.20 3.20 -11.27
CA ILE A 9 4.23 4.06 -10.59
C ILE A 9 3.76 5.08 -11.61
N THR A 10 2.46 5.21 -11.79
CA THR A 10 1.84 6.09 -12.80
C THR A 10 1.10 7.22 -12.09
N HIS A 11 1.29 8.46 -12.55
CA HIS A 11 0.51 9.59 -12.08
C HIS A 11 -0.86 9.60 -12.75
N GLY A 12 -1.93 9.60 -11.94
CA GLY A 12 -3.29 9.65 -12.46
C GLY A 12 -4.33 9.05 -11.51
N ASP A 13 -5.57 9.02 -11.96
CA ASP A 13 -6.64 8.35 -11.24
C ASP A 13 -6.64 6.85 -11.59
N CYS A 14 -6.60 6.00 -10.58
CA CYS A 14 -6.60 4.55 -10.80
C CYS A 14 -7.88 4.05 -11.48
N LEU A 15 -9.01 4.77 -11.32
CA LEU A 15 -10.27 4.41 -11.98
C LEU A 15 -10.13 4.47 -13.50
N ASP A 16 -9.44 5.48 -14.04
CA ASP A 16 -9.23 5.62 -15.47
C ASP A 16 -8.34 4.49 -16.00
N ILE A 17 -7.29 4.13 -15.25
CA ILE A 17 -6.41 3.02 -15.61
C ILE A 17 -7.16 1.69 -15.55
N MET A 18 -7.94 1.43 -14.48
CA MET A 18 -8.70 0.19 -14.37
C MET A 18 -9.70 0.01 -15.50
N ARG A 19 -10.36 1.09 -15.95
CA ARG A 19 -11.30 1.05 -17.10
C ARG A 19 -10.66 0.59 -18.42
N GLU A 20 -9.36 0.80 -18.59
CA GLU A 20 -8.61 0.31 -19.75
C GLU A 20 -8.19 -1.17 -19.60
N LEU A 21 -8.23 -1.72 -18.40
CA LEU A 21 -7.79 -3.09 -18.14
C LEU A 21 -8.91 -4.11 -18.40
N PRO A 22 -8.58 -5.27 -19.01
CA PRO A 22 -9.52 -6.38 -19.16
C PRO A 22 -9.96 -6.94 -17.79
N ASP A 23 -11.09 -7.65 -17.78
CA ASP A 23 -11.57 -8.39 -16.63
C ASP A 23 -10.56 -9.44 -16.19
N LYS A 24 -10.36 -9.54 -14.87
CA LYS A 24 -9.51 -10.57 -14.23
C LYS A 24 -8.06 -10.66 -14.74
N CYS A 25 -7.54 -9.59 -15.36
CA CYS A 25 -6.16 -9.54 -15.84
C CYS A 25 -5.12 -9.30 -14.71
N ILE A 26 -5.56 -8.81 -13.56
CA ILE A 26 -4.75 -8.59 -12.36
C ILE A 26 -4.85 -9.81 -11.45
N GLU A 27 -3.72 -10.32 -10.97
CA GLU A 27 -3.68 -11.46 -10.04
C GLU A 27 -4.14 -11.07 -8.64
N LEU A 28 -3.61 -9.96 -8.14
CA LEU A 28 -3.87 -9.48 -6.79
C LEU A 28 -3.90 -7.95 -6.77
N ILE A 29 -4.94 -7.38 -6.19
CA ILE A 29 -4.90 -6.00 -5.68
C ILE A 29 -4.40 -6.05 -4.24
N LEU A 30 -3.34 -5.25 -3.96
CA LEU A 30 -2.86 -4.96 -2.61
C LEU A 30 -2.78 -3.45 -2.49
N THR A 31 -3.67 -2.85 -1.72
CA THR A 31 -3.83 -1.40 -1.72
C THR A 31 -4.32 -0.83 -0.40
N ASP A 32 -4.06 0.47 -0.17
CA ASP A 32 -4.36 1.22 1.04
C ASP A 32 -5.10 2.52 0.69
N PRO A 33 -6.42 2.46 0.44
CA PRO A 33 -7.21 3.64 0.08
C PRO A 33 -7.29 4.65 1.23
N PRO A 34 -7.64 5.93 0.98
CA PRO A 34 -7.92 6.90 2.03
C PRO A 34 -9.14 6.47 2.86
N TYR A 35 -9.05 6.65 4.20
CA TYR A 35 -10.08 6.20 5.15
C TYR A 35 -11.14 7.27 5.47
N GLY A 36 -10.97 8.50 4.95
CA GLY A 36 -11.87 9.62 5.25
C GLY A 36 -11.63 10.25 6.62
N GLU A 37 -10.52 9.93 7.28
CA GLU A 37 -10.21 10.41 8.64
C GLU A 37 -9.64 11.84 8.70
N LYS A 38 -9.44 12.47 7.54
CA LYS A 38 -8.91 13.85 7.41
C LYS A 38 -7.55 14.07 8.10
N MET A 39 -6.75 13.00 8.21
CA MET A 39 -5.42 13.08 8.83
C MET A 39 -4.47 13.99 8.04
N SER A 40 -4.62 14.03 6.72
CA SER A 40 -3.86 14.91 5.82
C SER A 40 -4.04 16.41 6.12
N ARG A 41 -5.19 16.81 6.66
CA ARG A 41 -5.47 18.21 7.04
C ARG A 41 -4.63 18.68 8.22
N ARG A 42 -4.14 17.77 9.05
CA ARG A 42 -3.27 18.11 10.19
C ARG A 42 -1.86 18.47 9.73
N GLY A 43 -1.40 17.95 8.58
CA GLY A 43 -0.09 18.20 7.99
C GLY A 43 1.10 17.65 8.77
N THR A 44 0.93 17.36 10.06
CA THR A 44 2.01 16.91 10.96
C THR A 44 1.61 15.63 11.68
N ILE A 45 2.56 14.70 11.82
CA ILE A 45 2.40 13.48 12.62
C ILE A 45 3.57 13.40 13.59
N GLY A 46 3.27 13.15 14.87
CA GLY A 46 4.23 13.01 15.95
C GLY A 46 3.77 13.71 17.22
N SER A 47 4.43 13.38 18.34
CA SER A 47 4.22 14.04 19.62
C SER A 47 5.49 14.80 19.99
N SER A 48 5.35 16.03 20.44
CA SER A 48 6.45 16.91 20.90
C SER A 48 7.25 16.30 22.06
N ASN A 49 6.68 15.33 22.77
CA ASN A 49 7.31 14.72 23.95
C ASN A 49 8.24 13.54 23.64
N LYS A 50 8.26 13.03 22.40
CA LYS A 50 9.03 11.81 22.07
C LYS A 50 9.72 11.81 20.68
N GLY A 51 9.73 12.91 19.96
CA GLY A 51 10.39 12.91 18.64
C GLY A 51 10.20 14.18 17.82
N VAL A 52 10.91 14.27 16.70
CA VAL A 52 10.79 15.37 15.74
C VAL A 52 9.43 15.29 15.06
N ILE A 53 8.64 16.35 15.19
CA ILE A 53 7.40 16.50 14.41
C ILE A 53 7.81 16.65 12.95
N LYS A 54 7.33 15.74 12.09
CA LYS A 54 7.55 15.82 10.65
C LYS A 54 6.35 16.47 9.98
N ASP A 55 6.61 17.54 9.24
CA ASP A 55 5.61 18.21 8.41
C ASP A 55 5.57 17.54 7.02
N TYR A 56 4.39 17.06 6.64
CA TYR A 56 4.11 16.44 5.34
C TYR A 56 3.31 17.36 4.41
N GLY A 57 3.03 18.59 4.87
CA GLY A 57 2.13 19.52 4.19
C GLY A 57 0.65 19.19 4.47
N LYS A 58 -0.20 20.21 4.33
CA LYS A 58 -1.65 20.03 4.42
C LYS A 58 -2.21 19.66 3.05
N SER A 59 -3.10 18.72 3.00
CA SER A 59 -3.79 18.30 1.78
C SER A 59 -5.17 17.72 2.11
N ASP A 60 -5.93 17.33 1.12
CA ASP A 60 -7.31 16.82 1.22
C ASP A 60 -7.45 15.39 0.67
N TRP A 61 -6.33 14.70 0.40
CA TRP A 61 -6.33 13.40 -0.26
C TRP A 61 -7.06 12.30 0.54
N ASP A 62 -7.17 12.42 1.86
CA ASP A 62 -7.88 11.46 2.74
C ASP A 62 -9.21 12.02 3.30
N ASP A 63 -9.78 13.04 2.68
CA ASP A 63 -11.03 13.65 3.14
C ASP A 63 -12.25 12.74 2.96
N LYS A 64 -12.19 11.83 2.01
CA LYS A 64 -13.29 10.93 1.64
C LYS A 64 -12.79 9.52 1.34
N ILE A 65 -13.60 8.54 1.72
CA ILE A 65 -13.48 7.16 1.23
C ILE A 65 -13.77 7.18 -0.29
N PRO A 66 -13.04 6.36 -1.10
CA PRO A 66 -13.33 6.24 -2.52
C PRO A 66 -14.78 5.80 -2.79
N ASP A 67 -15.37 6.33 -3.83
CA ASP A 67 -16.73 5.98 -4.24
C ASP A 67 -16.85 4.48 -4.57
N PRO A 68 -18.04 3.86 -4.45
CA PRO A 68 -18.26 2.44 -4.71
C PRO A 68 -17.77 1.96 -6.07
N ILE A 69 -17.73 2.82 -7.09
CA ILE A 69 -17.26 2.48 -8.44
C ILE A 69 -15.79 2.02 -8.45
N TYR A 70 -14.93 2.57 -7.57
CA TYR A 70 -13.55 2.12 -7.45
C TYR A 70 -13.46 0.65 -7.02
N PHE A 71 -14.26 0.26 -6.04
CA PHE A 71 -14.30 -1.13 -5.55
C PHE A 71 -14.89 -2.07 -6.59
N GLN A 72 -15.92 -1.64 -7.33
CA GLN A 72 -16.50 -2.41 -8.43
C GLN A 72 -15.44 -2.70 -9.52
N GLU A 73 -14.68 -1.69 -9.92
CA GLU A 73 -13.60 -1.84 -10.89
C GLU A 73 -12.44 -2.70 -10.35
N MET A 74 -12.06 -2.54 -9.07
CA MET A 74 -11.08 -3.42 -8.42
C MET A 74 -11.52 -4.89 -8.52
N PHE A 75 -12.78 -5.18 -8.21
CA PHE A 75 -13.33 -6.55 -8.32
C PHE A 75 -13.44 -7.02 -9.77
N ARG A 76 -13.70 -6.13 -10.72
CA ARG A 76 -13.76 -6.49 -12.14
C ARG A 76 -12.40 -6.89 -12.68
N VAL A 77 -11.38 -6.06 -12.47
CA VAL A 77 -10.06 -6.25 -13.08
C VAL A 77 -9.22 -7.33 -12.41
N SER A 78 -9.49 -7.70 -11.14
CA SER A 78 -8.62 -8.59 -10.38
C SER A 78 -9.28 -9.89 -9.94
N LYS A 79 -8.44 -10.91 -9.74
CA LYS A 79 -8.85 -12.22 -9.20
C LYS A 79 -9.00 -12.15 -7.68
N ASN A 80 -8.01 -11.58 -7.00
CA ASN A 80 -7.96 -11.46 -5.54
C ASN A 80 -7.68 -10.04 -5.09
N GLN A 81 -8.11 -9.70 -3.87
CA GLN A 81 -7.95 -8.37 -3.31
C GLN A 81 -7.55 -8.43 -1.84
N ILE A 82 -6.68 -7.49 -1.44
CA ILE A 82 -6.33 -7.15 -0.07
C ILE A 82 -6.44 -5.62 0.03
N ILE A 83 -7.37 -5.13 0.85
CA ILE A 83 -7.70 -3.71 0.97
C ILE A 83 -7.53 -3.30 2.42
N PHE A 84 -6.49 -2.53 2.72
CA PHE A 84 -6.28 -1.95 4.04
C PHE A 84 -7.38 -0.96 4.40
N GLY A 85 -7.66 -0.81 5.70
CA GLY A 85 -8.76 0.03 6.15
C GLY A 85 -10.14 -0.50 5.76
N GLY A 86 -10.26 -1.79 5.43
CA GLY A 86 -11.52 -2.39 5.00
C GLY A 86 -12.67 -2.22 6.02
N ASN A 87 -12.34 -2.04 7.30
CA ASN A 87 -13.32 -1.74 8.36
C ASN A 87 -14.00 -0.36 8.22
N PHE A 88 -13.39 0.59 7.52
CA PHE A 88 -13.99 1.89 7.20
C PHE A 88 -14.83 1.85 5.92
N MET A 89 -14.69 0.79 5.12
CA MET A 89 -15.21 0.69 3.75
C MET A 89 -16.15 -0.50 3.55
N VAL A 90 -16.70 -1.06 4.62
CA VAL A 90 -17.53 -2.28 4.57
C VAL A 90 -18.71 -2.12 3.60
N GLU A 91 -19.38 -0.97 3.63
CA GLU A 91 -20.51 -0.68 2.75
C GLU A 91 -20.10 -0.58 1.28
N ASN A 92 -18.93 0.00 1.00
CA ASN A 92 -18.40 0.17 -0.35
C ASN A 92 -17.88 -1.14 -0.94
N ILE A 93 -17.22 -1.97 -0.12
CA ILE A 93 -16.78 -3.31 -0.48
C ILE A 93 -17.98 -4.24 -0.67
N ASN A 94 -18.99 -4.12 0.21
CA ASN A 94 -20.25 -4.88 0.18
C ASN A 94 -20.07 -6.39 -0.07
N LYS A 95 -19.05 -6.99 0.54
CA LYS A 95 -18.75 -8.42 0.45
C LYS A 95 -18.26 -8.95 1.79
N ASN A 96 -18.81 -10.09 2.20
CA ASN A 96 -18.30 -10.81 3.36
C ASN A 96 -16.94 -11.44 3.06
N SER A 97 -16.11 -11.55 4.09
CA SER A 97 -14.86 -12.32 4.01
C SER A 97 -14.60 -13.05 5.32
N PRO A 98 -14.25 -14.33 5.28
CA PRO A 98 -13.75 -15.05 6.44
C PRO A 98 -12.28 -14.73 6.76
N CYS A 99 -11.55 -14.17 5.80
CA CYS A 99 -10.12 -13.92 5.89
C CYS A 99 -9.84 -12.41 5.99
N TRP A 100 -9.53 -11.96 7.19
CA TRP A 100 -9.01 -10.62 7.43
C TRP A 100 -7.53 -10.67 7.78
N ILE A 101 -6.80 -9.65 7.40
CA ILE A 101 -5.44 -9.40 7.89
C ILE A 101 -5.53 -8.43 9.07
N VAL A 102 -4.90 -8.79 10.18
CA VAL A 102 -4.70 -7.92 11.35
C VAL A 102 -3.22 -7.55 11.39
N TRP A 103 -2.91 -6.31 11.11
CA TRP A 103 -1.56 -5.78 11.36
C TRP A 103 -1.46 -5.24 12.78
N ASP A 104 -0.86 -6.03 13.66
CA ASP A 104 -0.53 -5.67 15.03
C ASP A 104 0.75 -4.81 15.03
N LYS A 105 0.61 -3.54 15.34
CA LYS A 105 1.71 -2.57 15.37
C LYS A 105 2.58 -2.69 16.61
N GLN A 106 2.18 -3.52 17.56
CA GLN A 106 2.80 -3.64 18.89
C GLN A 106 2.95 -2.27 19.57
N ASN A 107 1.91 -1.44 19.44
CA ASN A 107 1.88 -0.08 19.93
C ASN A 107 1.28 -0.04 21.34
N THR A 108 1.87 0.75 22.23
CA THR A 108 1.40 0.93 23.62
C THR A 108 0.87 2.34 23.88
N GLY A 109 0.63 3.12 22.86
CA GLY A 109 0.24 4.53 22.98
C GLY A 109 -1.24 4.80 22.69
N ASN A 110 -1.58 6.06 22.49
CA ASN A 110 -2.94 6.54 22.19
C ASN A 110 -3.36 6.35 20.71
N TYR A 111 -2.58 5.60 19.93
CA TYR A 111 -2.88 5.27 18.55
C TYR A 111 -3.47 3.86 18.45
N ALA A 112 -4.13 3.56 17.33
CA ALA A 112 -4.69 2.24 17.11
C ALA A 112 -3.64 1.14 17.25
N ASP A 113 -3.95 0.11 18.05
CA ASP A 113 -3.06 -1.04 18.31
C ASP A 113 -2.80 -1.85 17.05
N CYS A 114 -3.79 -1.90 16.16
CA CYS A 114 -3.73 -2.65 14.91
C CYS A 114 -4.41 -1.90 13.77
N GLU A 115 -4.13 -2.32 12.55
CA GLU A 115 -4.91 -2.00 11.35
C GLU A 115 -5.46 -3.28 10.75
N LEU A 116 -6.62 -3.16 10.10
CA LEU A 116 -7.30 -4.27 9.45
C LEU A 116 -7.20 -4.13 7.93
N ALA A 117 -7.01 -5.26 7.24
CA ALA A 117 -7.24 -5.32 5.81
C ALA A 117 -8.29 -6.38 5.50
N TRP A 118 -9.30 -5.99 4.73
CA TRP A 118 -10.26 -6.91 4.14
C TRP A 118 -9.60 -7.72 3.02
N THR A 119 -9.94 -8.99 2.90
CA THR A 119 -9.44 -9.80 1.80
C THR A 119 -10.54 -10.58 1.11
N SER A 120 -10.35 -10.94 -0.16
CA SER A 120 -11.26 -11.82 -0.91
C SER A 120 -10.98 -13.31 -0.72
N PHE A 121 -9.96 -13.65 0.08
CA PHE A 121 -9.56 -15.04 0.27
C PHE A 121 -10.50 -15.82 1.19
N GLY A 122 -10.67 -17.10 0.93
CA GLY A 122 -11.51 -18.02 1.72
C GLY A 122 -10.78 -18.69 2.89
N SER A 123 -9.64 -18.14 3.36
CA SER A 123 -8.85 -18.72 4.45
C SER A 123 -9.19 -18.08 5.81
N ALA A 124 -8.52 -18.52 6.88
CA ALA A 124 -8.69 -17.95 8.22
C ALA A 124 -8.04 -16.56 8.34
N ILE A 125 -8.46 -15.80 9.34
CA ILE A 125 -7.84 -14.53 9.74
C ILE A 125 -6.35 -14.74 10.02
N ARG A 126 -5.51 -13.81 9.55
CA ARG A 126 -4.06 -13.82 9.76
C ARG A 126 -3.60 -12.56 10.49
N LYS A 127 -2.71 -12.75 11.47
CA LYS A 127 -2.08 -11.66 12.20
C LYS A 127 -0.61 -11.51 11.78
N TYR A 128 -0.24 -10.27 11.48
CA TYR A 128 1.14 -9.85 11.22
C TYR A 128 1.58 -8.90 12.32
N SER A 129 2.47 -9.33 13.20
CA SER A 129 3.11 -8.44 14.17
C SER A 129 4.28 -7.76 13.50
N PHE A 130 4.27 -6.43 13.44
CA PHE A 130 5.31 -5.62 12.82
C PHE A 130 5.34 -4.22 13.43
N VAL A 131 6.43 -3.93 14.14
CA VAL A 131 6.59 -2.64 14.87
C VAL A 131 6.73 -1.48 13.88
N TRP A 132 5.80 -0.52 13.96
CA TRP A 132 5.82 0.67 13.14
C TRP A 132 5.16 1.84 13.86
N ASN A 133 5.87 2.42 14.83
CA ASN A 133 5.32 3.46 15.69
C ASN A 133 6.23 4.70 15.67
N GLY A 134 5.83 5.73 14.94
CA GLY A 134 6.57 6.98 14.84
C GLY A 134 8.03 6.76 14.42
N MET A 135 8.96 7.00 15.36
CA MET A 135 10.41 6.81 15.18
C MET A 135 10.86 5.35 15.36
N ILE A 136 10.01 4.50 15.95
CA ILE A 136 10.32 3.10 16.25
C ILE A 136 9.83 2.23 15.10
N GLN A 137 10.74 1.43 14.55
CA GLN A 137 10.47 0.48 13.47
C GLN A 137 11.01 -0.90 13.85
N GLU A 138 10.49 -1.94 13.22
CA GLU A 138 10.93 -3.33 13.42
C GLU A 138 12.45 -3.48 13.30
N ASP A 139 13.05 -2.87 12.29
CA ASP A 139 14.51 -2.82 12.11
C ASP A 139 15.03 -1.41 12.40
N MET A 140 15.54 -1.23 13.62
CA MET A 140 16.11 0.06 14.06
C MET A 140 17.47 0.36 13.42
N LYS A 141 18.17 -0.64 12.89
CA LYS A 141 19.48 -0.46 12.23
C LYS A 141 19.30 0.00 10.77
N ASN A 142 18.28 -0.53 10.10
CA ASN A 142 17.99 -0.23 8.70
C ASN A 142 16.60 0.42 8.56
N LYS A 143 16.43 1.59 9.18
CA LYS A 143 15.15 2.30 9.16
C LYS A 143 14.76 2.73 7.76
N GLU A 144 13.49 2.49 7.42
CA GLU A 144 12.89 3.10 6.24
C GLU A 144 12.69 4.61 6.46
N ILE A 145 13.07 5.41 5.47
CA ILE A 145 12.76 6.84 5.46
C ILE A 145 11.26 7.00 5.19
N ARG A 146 10.57 7.67 6.12
CA ARG A 146 9.16 8.00 5.92
C ARG A 146 9.02 9.25 5.07
N ILE A 147 8.35 9.11 3.94
CA ILE A 147 8.04 10.22 3.01
C ILE A 147 6.53 10.54 2.99
N HIS A 148 5.69 9.67 3.57
CA HIS A 148 4.25 9.82 3.59
C HIS A 148 3.72 9.60 5.02
N PRO A 149 2.68 10.36 5.47
CA PRO A 149 2.17 10.27 6.84
C PRO A 149 1.64 8.89 7.21
N THR A 150 0.94 8.23 6.29
CA THR A 150 0.36 6.89 6.50
C THR A 150 1.16 5.78 5.81
N GLN A 151 2.46 6.01 5.54
CA GLN A 151 3.33 5.03 4.88
C GLN A 151 3.28 3.67 5.56
N LYS A 152 2.95 2.63 4.78
CA LYS A 152 3.06 1.24 5.21
C LYS A 152 4.52 0.75 5.11
N PRO A 153 4.99 -0.14 6.00
CA PRO A 153 6.33 -0.72 5.92
C PRO A 153 6.48 -1.62 4.68
N VAL A 154 7.57 -1.46 3.93
CA VAL A 154 7.88 -2.32 2.77
C VAL A 154 7.97 -3.79 3.18
N LYS A 155 8.62 -4.07 4.31
CA LYS A 155 8.78 -5.43 4.84
C LYS A 155 7.47 -6.12 5.20
N LEU A 156 6.49 -5.35 5.69
CA LEU A 156 5.15 -5.88 5.93
C LEU A 156 4.47 -6.26 4.59
N MET A 157 4.57 -5.39 3.57
CA MET A 157 4.02 -5.68 2.24
C MET A 157 4.71 -6.92 1.63
N GLU A 158 6.03 -7.06 1.77
CA GLU A 158 6.76 -8.26 1.32
C GLU A 158 6.26 -9.54 2.01
N ARG A 159 6.01 -9.51 3.34
CA ARG A 159 5.46 -10.67 4.08
C ARG A 159 4.08 -11.05 3.55
N ILE A 160 3.19 -10.08 3.38
CA ILE A 160 1.85 -10.29 2.86
C ILE A 160 1.91 -10.85 1.42
N LEU A 161 2.74 -10.29 0.55
CA LEU A 161 2.91 -10.78 -0.81
C LEU A 161 3.44 -12.22 -0.86
N ARG A 162 4.37 -12.60 0.03
CA ARG A 162 4.87 -14.00 0.10
C ARG A 162 3.79 -15.00 0.47
N ASP A 163 2.81 -14.58 1.30
CA ASP A 163 1.75 -15.47 1.78
C ASP A 163 0.55 -15.55 0.82
N TYR A 164 0.25 -14.46 0.09
CA TYR A 164 -0.98 -14.35 -0.70
C TYR A 164 -0.78 -14.29 -2.22
N TYR A 165 0.41 -13.93 -2.69
CA TYR A 165 0.68 -13.94 -4.11
C TYR A 165 1.05 -15.34 -4.58
N VAL A 166 0.36 -15.83 -5.61
CA VAL A 166 0.62 -17.15 -6.19
C VAL A 166 1.94 -17.14 -6.96
N LYS A 167 2.96 -17.78 -6.40
CA LYS A 167 4.38 -17.68 -6.79
C LYS A 167 4.67 -17.98 -8.27
N ASP A 168 3.89 -18.88 -8.86
CA ASP A 168 4.09 -19.33 -10.24
C ASP A 168 3.12 -18.69 -11.24
N SER A 169 2.24 -17.78 -10.76
CA SER A 169 1.20 -17.18 -11.61
C SER A 169 1.75 -16.22 -12.67
N LYS A 170 2.95 -15.66 -12.44
CA LYS A 170 3.50 -14.51 -13.22
C LYS A 170 2.49 -13.37 -13.36
N GLY A 171 1.47 -13.37 -12.52
CA GLY A 171 0.40 -12.38 -12.53
C GLY A 171 0.87 -11.02 -12.02
N VAL A 172 0.11 -9.98 -12.32
CA VAL A 172 0.43 -8.60 -11.94
C VAL A 172 -0.24 -8.26 -10.62
N VAL A 173 0.49 -7.58 -9.73
CA VAL A 173 -0.06 -6.92 -8.54
C VAL A 173 -0.43 -5.49 -8.92
N LEU A 174 -1.65 -5.06 -8.54
CA LEU A 174 -2.10 -3.67 -8.70
C LEU A 174 -2.25 -3.00 -7.35
N ASP A 175 -1.60 -1.84 -7.21
CA ASP A 175 -1.82 -0.89 -6.11
C ASP A 175 -2.50 0.36 -6.65
N CYS A 176 -3.76 0.55 -6.27
CA CYS A 176 -4.60 1.64 -6.76
C CYS A 176 -4.32 2.99 -6.06
N PHE A 177 -3.70 2.96 -4.88
CA PHE A 177 -3.44 4.14 -4.04
C PHE A 177 -2.01 4.07 -3.50
N SER A 178 -1.04 4.31 -4.38
CA SER A 178 0.38 4.01 -4.17
C SER A 178 1.00 4.76 -2.99
N GLY A 179 0.57 5.99 -2.73
CA GLY A 179 1.10 6.85 -1.67
C GLY A 179 2.63 6.94 -1.73
N SER A 180 3.28 6.29 -0.77
CA SER A 180 4.76 6.23 -0.69
C SER A 180 5.43 5.19 -1.59
N GLY A 181 4.68 4.39 -2.36
CA GLY A 181 5.21 3.34 -3.21
C GLY A 181 5.65 2.06 -2.48
N SER A 182 5.17 1.82 -1.26
CA SER A 182 5.62 0.67 -0.47
C SER A 182 5.30 -0.68 -1.10
N VAL A 183 4.13 -0.82 -1.74
CA VAL A 183 3.75 -2.05 -2.46
C VAL A 183 4.61 -2.22 -3.72
N ALA A 184 4.83 -1.14 -4.48
CA ALA A 184 5.69 -1.18 -5.67
C ALA A 184 7.12 -1.65 -5.33
N ILE A 185 7.70 -1.11 -4.24
CA ILE A 185 9.02 -1.50 -3.77
C ILE A 185 9.04 -2.97 -3.30
N ALA A 186 8.02 -3.40 -2.55
CA ALA A 186 7.92 -4.79 -2.11
C ALA A 186 7.83 -5.76 -3.30
N CYS A 187 7.02 -5.43 -4.32
CA CYS A 187 6.95 -6.21 -5.55
C CYS A 187 8.30 -6.24 -6.28
N TYR A 188 8.98 -5.09 -6.42
CA TYR A 188 10.29 -5.02 -7.05
C TYR A 188 11.33 -5.90 -6.34
N ASN A 189 11.37 -5.85 -4.99
CA ASN A 189 12.29 -6.66 -4.19
C ASN A 189 12.04 -8.17 -4.34
N LEU A 190 10.78 -8.57 -4.57
CA LEU A 190 10.36 -9.95 -4.74
C LEU A 190 10.37 -10.42 -6.20
N GLY A 191 10.67 -9.55 -7.17
CA GLY A 191 10.61 -9.86 -8.60
C GLY A 191 9.18 -10.10 -9.11
N ILE A 192 8.17 -9.52 -8.46
CA ILE A 192 6.76 -9.63 -8.82
C ILE A 192 6.39 -8.48 -9.78
N PRO A 193 5.78 -8.75 -10.94
CA PRO A 193 5.28 -7.70 -11.82
C PRO A 193 4.20 -6.87 -11.13
N PHE A 194 4.24 -5.55 -11.29
CA PHE A 194 3.29 -4.67 -10.63
C PHE A 194 2.86 -3.48 -11.48
N ILE A 195 1.73 -2.90 -11.10
CA ILE A 195 1.23 -1.59 -11.53
C ILE A 195 0.90 -0.83 -10.25
N SER A 196 1.36 0.40 -10.13
CA SER A 196 1.01 1.29 -9.03
C SER A 196 0.50 2.62 -9.57
N VAL A 197 -0.50 3.19 -8.91
CA VAL A 197 -1.12 4.45 -9.35
C VAL A 197 -1.20 5.42 -8.19
N GLU A 198 -0.80 6.67 -8.44
CA GLU A 198 -0.88 7.74 -7.46
C GLU A 198 -1.47 9.00 -8.11
N LYS A 199 -2.52 9.54 -7.48
CA LYS A 199 -3.23 10.71 -8.00
C LYS A 199 -2.60 12.02 -7.58
N ASN A 200 -2.03 12.09 -6.39
CA ASN A 200 -1.37 13.28 -5.89
C ASN A 200 0.01 13.42 -6.51
N LEU A 201 0.26 14.51 -7.24
CA LEU A 201 1.51 14.73 -7.97
C LEU A 201 2.74 14.65 -7.06
N LYS A 202 2.69 15.29 -5.89
CA LYS A 202 3.82 15.27 -4.95
C LYS A 202 4.12 13.86 -4.44
N HIS A 203 3.10 13.12 -4.03
CA HIS A 203 3.28 11.74 -3.55
C HIS A 203 3.78 10.82 -4.69
N TYR A 204 3.30 11.06 -5.92
CA TYR A 204 3.80 10.37 -7.10
C TYR A 204 5.31 10.60 -7.30
N GLU A 205 5.75 11.87 -7.33
CA GLU A 205 7.16 12.22 -7.52
C GLU A 205 8.05 11.62 -6.41
N ASP A 206 7.63 11.76 -5.16
CA ASP A 206 8.33 11.21 -3.99
C ASP A 206 8.42 9.66 -4.05
N SER A 207 7.35 8.99 -4.47
CA SER A 207 7.31 7.52 -4.56
C SER A 207 8.14 6.98 -5.72
N VAL A 208 8.12 7.66 -6.88
CA VAL A 208 8.97 7.32 -8.03
C VAL A 208 10.45 7.43 -7.66
N LYS A 209 10.83 8.55 -7.03
CA LYS A 209 12.21 8.74 -6.56
C LYS A 209 12.62 7.62 -5.60
N ARG A 210 11.77 7.30 -4.62
CA ARG A 210 12.06 6.21 -3.65
C ARG A 210 12.24 4.87 -4.33
N LEU A 211 11.42 4.53 -5.33
CA LEU A 211 11.56 3.30 -6.10
C LEU A 211 12.89 3.28 -6.90
N GLN A 212 13.23 4.41 -7.54
CA GLN A 212 14.49 4.56 -8.29
C GLN A 212 15.73 4.40 -7.39
N ASP A 213 15.70 4.97 -6.18
CA ASP A 213 16.80 4.82 -5.20
C ASP A 213 17.00 3.35 -4.81
N VAL A 214 15.91 2.61 -4.56
CA VAL A 214 15.97 1.17 -4.27
C VAL A 214 16.51 0.38 -5.48
N GLN A 215 16.06 0.71 -6.69
CA GLN A 215 16.53 0.07 -7.92
C GLN A 215 18.04 0.30 -8.15
N ALA A 216 18.51 1.51 -7.89
CA ALA A 216 19.93 1.85 -8.01
C ALA A 216 20.78 1.07 -6.99
N GLN A 217 20.34 1.00 -5.73
CA GLN A 217 21.02 0.22 -4.69
C GLN A 217 21.12 -1.27 -5.07
N MET A 218 20.02 -1.87 -5.54
CA MET A 218 20.02 -3.28 -5.93
C MET A 218 20.93 -3.57 -7.13
N LYS A 219 21.04 -2.64 -8.10
CA LYS A 219 21.98 -2.79 -9.22
C LYS A 219 23.43 -2.76 -8.76
N LEU A 220 23.77 -1.87 -7.83
CA LEU A 220 25.12 -1.82 -7.25
C LEU A 220 25.49 -3.13 -6.56
N PHE A 221 24.59 -3.70 -5.76
CA PHE A 221 24.83 -4.99 -5.09
C PHE A 221 24.97 -6.15 -6.07
N ARG A 222 24.18 -6.19 -7.16
CA ARG A 222 24.26 -7.24 -8.19
C ARG A 222 25.49 -7.11 -9.09
N GLY A 223 26.05 -5.91 -9.23
CA GLY A 223 27.30 -5.67 -9.98
C GLY A 223 28.56 -5.98 -9.18
N LEU A 224 28.43 -6.27 -7.88
CA LEU A 224 29.52 -6.65 -6.98
C LEU A 224 29.63 -8.18 -6.74
N LEU A 225 28.68 -8.95 -7.27
CA LEU A 225 28.63 -10.42 -7.26
C LEU A 225 28.98 -10.99 -8.64
#